data_0534fbcd5eecbdfb3fb16e1d6e60a903
#
_entry.id   0534fbcd5eecbdfb3fb16e1d6e60a903
#
_cell.length_a   1.000
_cell.length_b   1.000
_cell.length_c   1.000
_cell.angle_alpha   90.00
_cell.angle_beta   90.00
_cell.angle_gamma   90.00
#
_symmetry.space_group_name_H-M   'P 1'
#
loop_
_entity.id
_entity.type
_entity.pdbx_description
1 polymer ?
#
loop_
_entity_poly.entity_id
_entity_poly.type
_entity_poly.pdbx_seq_one_letter_code
_entity_poly.pdbx_strand_id
1 'polypeptide(L)'
;MLTELGPVIRTRPTLAVWKFASCDGCQLTLLDCENELLGLTDRIRVDHFLEMTPAEGAEGGRARLEGRGPYDLSLVEGSITTAGDAERIQHVRRISRALVTIGACATAGGVQALRNFADVDDFIAAVYARPEYIAALETSTPISAHVPVDFELRGCPIDRRQLIEVITAYLAGRTPQIPDHSVCFECKRRGTTCITVAHGTPCLGPVTHAGCGAICPAYGRGCYGCFGPSSRPNLRSMVAQLRRDGMSERDIQRVFRTFNAASPEYASVSDLAAEEQQSPPA
;
A
#
# COMPACT_ATOMS: atom_id res chain seq x y z
N MET A 1 -44.52 35.17 -10.86
CA MET A 1 -43.82 34.93 -9.58
C MET A 1 -42.78 33.85 -9.88
N LEU A 2 -41.54 34.26 -10.22
CA LEU A 2 -40.39 33.36 -10.36
C LEU A 2 -39.81 33.17 -8.97
N THR A 3 -39.94 31.97 -8.42
CA THR A 3 -39.32 31.57 -7.17
C THR A 3 -37.80 31.54 -7.40
N GLU A 4 -37.07 32.47 -6.80
CA GLU A 4 -35.61 32.42 -6.76
C GLU A 4 -35.19 31.16 -6.01
N LEU A 5 -34.65 30.21 -6.76
CA LEU A 5 -33.89 29.11 -6.20
C LEU A 5 -32.64 29.71 -5.59
N GLY A 6 -32.60 29.80 -4.26
CA GLY A 6 -31.41 30.20 -3.54
C GLY A 6 -30.19 29.37 -3.93
N PRO A 7 -28.97 29.89 -3.75
CA PRO A 7 -27.75 29.17 -4.15
C PRO A 7 -27.72 27.84 -3.45
N VAL A 8 -27.64 26.73 -4.26
CA VAL A 8 -27.35 25.40 -3.75
C VAL A 8 -25.94 25.48 -3.18
N ILE A 9 -25.82 25.58 -1.85
CA ILE A 9 -24.55 25.48 -1.15
C ILE A 9 -24.05 24.06 -1.36
N ARG A 10 -23.23 23.86 -2.39
CA ARG A 10 -22.47 22.60 -2.55
C ARG A 10 -21.49 22.55 -1.40
N THR A 11 -21.80 21.77 -0.38
CA THR A 11 -20.84 21.45 0.69
C THR A 11 -19.63 20.77 0.03
N ARG A 12 -18.43 21.26 0.35
CA ARG A 12 -17.19 20.65 -0.15
C ARG A 12 -17.12 19.19 0.33
N PRO A 13 -16.76 18.23 -0.53
CA PRO A 13 -16.55 16.85 -0.12
C PRO A 13 -15.53 16.76 1.02
N THR A 14 -15.75 15.80 1.90
CA THR A 14 -14.92 15.59 3.09
C THR A 14 -13.90 14.50 2.86
N LEU A 15 -12.65 14.77 3.24
CA LEU A 15 -11.54 13.82 3.22
C LEU A 15 -11.15 13.44 4.64
N ALA A 16 -10.99 12.15 4.86
CA ALA A 16 -10.37 11.59 6.05
C ALA A 16 -9.11 10.80 5.70
N VAL A 17 -8.06 10.92 6.51
CA VAL A 17 -6.82 10.15 6.39
C VAL A 17 -6.63 9.36 7.68
N TRP A 18 -6.52 8.05 7.54
CA TRP A 18 -6.48 7.10 8.64
C TRP A 18 -5.15 6.36 8.70
N LYS A 19 -4.63 6.22 9.92
CA LYS A 19 -3.40 5.50 10.20
C LYS A 19 -3.67 4.20 10.95
N PHE A 20 -3.09 3.12 10.44
CA PHE A 20 -2.94 1.84 11.12
C PHE A 20 -1.43 1.50 11.24
N ALA A 21 -1.05 0.23 11.39
CA ALA A 21 0.36 -0.12 11.54
C ALA A 21 1.16 0.19 10.27
N SER A 22 2.00 1.24 10.33
CA SER A 22 2.81 1.75 9.21
C SER A 22 4.01 2.54 9.69
N CYS A 23 4.85 2.97 8.73
CA CYS A 23 5.96 3.91 8.97
C CYS A 23 5.58 5.37 8.65
N ASP A 24 4.31 5.64 8.31
CA ASP A 24 3.75 6.94 7.91
C ASP A 24 4.26 7.50 6.57
N GLY A 25 5.06 6.75 5.83
CA GLY A 25 5.64 7.20 4.58
C GLY A 25 4.64 7.62 3.51
N CYS A 26 3.44 7.00 3.49
CA CYS A 26 2.38 7.40 2.57
C CYS A 26 1.66 8.68 3.02
N GLN A 27 1.49 8.90 4.32
CA GLN A 27 0.99 10.17 4.85
C GLN A 27 1.98 11.31 4.64
N LEU A 28 3.29 11.05 4.83
CA LEU A 28 4.34 12.02 4.49
C LEU A 28 4.32 12.36 3.00
N THR A 29 4.10 11.38 2.12
CA THR A 29 3.93 11.65 0.68
C THR A 29 2.72 12.56 0.41
N LEU A 30 1.62 12.41 1.17
CA LEU A 30 0.47 13.30 1.07
C LEU A 30 0.83 14.72 1.54
N LEU A 31 1.59 14.86 2.64
CA LEU A 31 2.06 16.17 3.13
C LEU A 31 3.03 16.84 2.14
N ASP A 32 3.90 16.06 1.49
CA ASP A 32 4.80 16.56 0.44
C ASP A 32 4.07 17.09 -0.82
N CYS A 33 2.76 16.87 -0.91
CA CYS A 33 1.90 17.44 -1.96
C CYS A 33 1.38 18.85 -1.62
N GLU A 34 2.08 19.62 -0.79
CA GLU A 34 1.60 20.93 -0.27
C GLU A 34 0.96 21.80 -1.34
N ASN A 35 1.64 22.05 -2.45
CA ASN A 35 1.16 22.96 -3.49
C ASN A 35 -0.10 22.45 -4.18
N GLU A 36 -0.15 21.15 -4.47
CA GLU A 36 -1.29 20.48 -5.08
C GLU A 36 -2.47 20.41 -4.10
N LEU A 37 -2.21 20.12 -2.83
CA LEU A 37 -3.23 20.11 -1.78
C LEU A 37 -3.80 21.50 -1.54
N LEU A 38 -2.99 22.55 -1.48
CA LEU A 38 -3.47 23.93 -1.38
C LEU A 38 -4.42 24.26 -2.53
N GLY A 39 -4.10 23.83 -3.77
CA GLY A 39 -4.98 23.98 -4.92
C GLY A 39 -6.29 23.16 -4.82
N LEU A 40 -6.33 22.14 -3.98
CA LEU A 40 -7.51 21.31 -3.74
C LEU A 40 -8.34 21.76 -2.52
N THR A 41 -7.78 22.55 -1.59
CA THR A 41 -8.48 22.97 -0.34
C THR A 41 -9.74 23.79 -0.60
N ASP A 42 -9.83 24.46 -1.74
CA ASP A 42 -11.07 25.15 -2.15
C ASP A 42 -12.17 24.16 -2.60
N ARG A 43 -11.80 22.93 -2.94
CA ARG A 43 -12.66 21.90 -3.50
C ARG A 43 -12.95 20.74 -2.56
N ILE A 44 -12.09 20.50 -1.56
CA ILE A 44 -12.21 19.41 -0.57
C ILE A 44 -11.95 19.96 0.82
N ARG A 45 -12.63 19.41 1.82
CA ARG A 45 -12.41 19.72 3.23
C ARG A 45 -11.74 18.52 3.90
N VAL A 46 -10.56 18.74 4.47
CA VAL A 46 -9.86 17.71 5.27
C VAL A 46 -10.41 17.78 6.69
N ASP A 47 -11.22 16.79 7.06
CA ASP A 47 -11.92 16.78 8.36
C ASP A 47 -11.25 15.85 9.39
N HIS A 48 -10.47 14.89 8.92
CA HIS A 48 -9.75 13.95 9.77
C HIS A 48 -8.39 13.65 9.15
N PHE A 49 -7.32 14.08 9.81
CA PHE A 49 -5.96 13.75 9.45
C PHE A 49 -5.07 14.02 10.67
N LEU A 50 -4.71 12.96 11.40
CA LEU A 50 -4.04 13.09 12.69
C LEU A 50 -2.71 13.83 12.61
N GLU A 51 -1.97 13.69 11.50
CA GLU A 51 -0.69 14.37 11.30
C GLU A 51 -0.84 15.89 11.02
N MET A 52 -2.02 16.35 10.60
CA MET A 52 -2.29 17.76 10.32
C MET A 52 -3.14 18.45 11.38
N THR A 53 -3.89 17.69 12.17
CA THR A 53 -4.85 18.27 13.13
C THR A 53 -4.18 18.50 14.47
N PRO A 54 -4.26 19.74 15.06
CA PRO A 54 -3.72 20.02 16.38
C PRO A 54 -4.30 19.09 17.44
N ALA A 55 -3.50 18.77 18.46
CA ALA A 55 -3.99 18.04 19.62
C ALA A 55 -4.89 18.98 20.46
N GLU A 56 -6.19 18.92 20.25
CA GLU A 56 -7.16 19.59 21.13
C GLU A 56 -7.44 18.67 22.33
N GLY A 57 -7.14 19.17 23.54
CA GLY A 57 -7.59 18.73 24.86
C GLY A 57 -7.61 17.24 25.20
N ALA A 58 -7.54 16.94 26.51
CA ALA A 58 -7.51 15.54 27.04
C ALA A 58 -8.78 14.69 26.71
N GLU A 59 -9.89 15.31 26.32
CA GLU A 59 -11.13 14.60 25.92
C GLU A 59 -11.07 14.07 24.47
N GLY A 60 -10.07 14.50 23.67
CA GLY A 60 -9.97 14.22 22.25
C GLY A 60 -9.39 12.85 21.87
N GLY A 61 -8.74 12.13 22.79
CA GLY A 61 -7.91 10.98 22.42
C GLY A 61 -8.65 9.89 21.63
N ARG A 62 -9.68 9.28 22.20
CA ARG A 62 -10.40 8.17 21.56
C ARG A 62 -11.33 8.66 20.45
N ALA A 63 -12.12 9.70 20.70
CA ALA A 63 -13.02 10.30 19.71
C ALA A 63 -12.27 10.85 18.49
N ARG A 64 -11.02 11.28 18.69
CA ARG A 64 -10.13 11.72 17.63
C ARG A 64 -9.64 10.55 16.77
N LEU A 65 -9.34 9.39 17.37
CA LEU A 65 -8.96 8.19 16.63
C LEU A 65 -10.13 7.57 15.87
N GLU A 66 -11.35 7.69 16.39
CA GLU A 66 -12.55 7.09 15.81
C GLU A 66 -13.15 7.93 14.67
N GLY A 67 -12.90 9.25 14.65
CA GLY A 67 -13.53 10.18 13.69
C GLY A 67 -15.03 10.34 13.92
N ARG A 68 -15.63 11.36 13.29
CA ARG A 68 -17.07 11.67 13.46
C ARG A 68 -17.91 11.30 12.25
N GLY A 69 -17.34 11.26 11.04
CA GLY A 69 -18.01 10.97 9.78
C GLY A 69 -19.41 11.57 9.59
N PRO A 70 -20.12 11.25 8.54
CA PRO A 70 -19.65 10.47 7.39
C PRO A 70 -18.61 11.24 6.55
N TYR A 71 -17.71 10.52 5.93
CA TYR A 71 -16.69 11.08 5.03
C TYR A 71 -16.95 10.64 3.58
N ASP A 72 -16.78 11.57 2.62
CA ASP A 72 -16.96 11.27 1.22
C ASP A 72 -15.82 10.41 0.67
N LEU A 73 -14.58 10.68 1.11
CA LEU A 73 -13.38 9.91 0.78
C LEU A 73 -12.55 9.66 2.03
N SER A 74 -12.22 8.40 2.28
CA SER A 74 -11.27 7.98 3.30
C SER A 74 -10.04 7.35 2.65
N LEU A 75 -8.85 7.90 2.95
CA LEU A 75 -7.56 7.30 2.64
C LEU A 75 -7.08 6.52 3.86
N VAL A 76 -6.78 5.24 3.68
CA VAL A 76 -6.37 4.35 4.78
C VAL A 76 -4.95 3.86 4.54
N GLU A 77 -4.01 4.26 5.41
CA GLU A 77 -2.64 3.76 5.46
C GLU A 77 -2.47 2.74 6.58
N GLY A 78 -1.58 1.78 6.34
CA GLY A 78 -1.18 0.80 7.35
C GLY A 78 -1.94 -0.52 7.26
N SER A 79 -1.39 -1.52 7.94
CA SER A 79 -1.93 -2.88 8.03
C SER A 79 -2.63 -3.13 9.36
N ILE A 80 -3.41 -4.18 9.45
CA ILE A 80 -4.06 -4.62 10.67
C ILE A 80 -3.11 -5.57 11.41
N THR A 81 -2.74 -5.18 12.64
CA THR A 81 -1.77 -5.91 13.46
C THR A 81 -2.23 -6.13 14.89
N THR A 82 -3.36 -5.54 15.28
CA THR A 82 -3.98 -5.71 16.60
C THR A 82 -5.48 -5.96 16.47
N ALA A 83 -6.08 -6.59 17.47
CA ALA A 83 -7.54 -6.79 17.52
C ALA A 83 -8.30 -5.44 17.53
N GLY A 84 -7.76 -4.43 18.22
CA GLY A 84 -8.35 -3.09 18.24
C GLY A 84 -8.35 -2.42 16.87
N ASP A 85 -7.30 -2.64 16.06
CA ASP A 85 -7.26 -2.15 14.67
C ASP A 85 -8.31 -2.85 13.79
N ALA A 86 -8.51 -4.15 13.99
CA ALA A 86 -9.52 -4.91 13.27
C ALA A 86 -10.95 -4.42 13.56
N GLU A 87 -11.23 -4.02 14.79
CA GLU A 87 -12.50 -3.38 15.16
C GLU A 87 -12.61 -1.96 14.59
N ARG A 88 -11.54 -1.18 14.69
CA ARG A 88 -11.50 0.21 14.24
C ARG A 88 -11.71 0.34 12.73
N ILE A 89 -11.13 -0.54 11.91
CA ILE A 89 -11.33 -0.48 10.46
C ILE A 89 -12.79 -0.76 10.06
N GLN A 90 -13.50 -1.61 10.79
CA GLN A 90 -14.95 -1.83 10.59
C GLN A 90 -15.73 -0.53 10.82
N HIS A 91 -15.37 0.25 11.85
CA HIS A 91 -15.98 1.53 12.09
C HIS A 91 -15.65 2.53 10.96
N VAL A 92 -14.38 2.66 10.58
CA VAL A 92 -13.93 3.52 9.48
C VAL A 92 -14.69 3.22 8.19
N ARG A 93 -14.88 1.93 7.85
CA ARG A 93 -15.67 1.56 6.66
C ARG A 93 -17.11 2.05 6.73
N ARG A 94 -17.76 1.92 7.86
CA ARG A 94 -19.17 2.35 8.03
C ARG A 94 -19.38 3.85 7.87
N ILE A 95 -18.39 4.66 8.26
CA ILE A 95 -18.47 6.14 8.18
C ILE A 95 -17.84 6.71 6.91
N SER A 96 -17.40 5.86 5.97
CA SER A 96 -16.76 6.24 4.72
C SER A 96 -17.67 5.89 3.53
N ARG A 97 -17.95 6.86 2.67
CA ARG A 97 -18.65 6.63 1.41
C ARG A 97 -17.77 5.88 0.42
N ALA A 98 -16.54 6.36 0.24
CA ALA A 98 -15.49 5.68 -0.50
C ALA A 98 -14.28 5.45 0.41
N LEU A 99 -13.70 4.25 0.37
CA LEU A 99 -12.52 3.86 1.12
C LEU A 99 -11.43 3.43 0.16
N VAL A 100 -10.31 4.15 0.17
CA VAL A 100 -9.14 3.90 -0.64
C VAL A 100 -7.99 3.52 0.26
N THR A 101 -7.39 2.37 0.04
CA THR A 101 -6.15 1.97 0.72
C THR A 101 -4.94 2.58 0.02
N ILE A 102 -3.99 3.10 0.80
CA ILE A 102 -2.76 3.71 0.30
C ILE A 102 -1.53 3.00 0.87
N GLY A 103 -0.65 2.60 -0.04
CA GLY A 103 0.63 1.98 0.29
C GLY A 103 0.60 0.47 0.48
N ALA A 104 1.79 -0.13 0.40
CA ALA A 104 2.00 -1.58 0.52
C ALA A 104 1.51 -2.16 1.86
N CYS A 105 1.54 -1.38 2.95
CA CYS A 105 1.02 -1.81 4.25
C CYS A 105 -0.48 -2.08 4.19
N ALA A 106 -1.26 -1.13 3.64
CA ALA A 106 -2.71 -1.25 3.55
C ALA A 106 -3.16 -2.27 2.50
N THR A 107 -2.41 -2.44 1.41
CA THR A 107 -2.79 -3.30 0.28
C THR A 107 -2.25 -4.73 0.36
N ALA A 108 -1.18 -4.98 1.14
CA ALA A 108 -0.50 -6.28 1.20
C ALA A 108 0.13 -6.60 2.57
N GLY A 109 -0.29 -5.92 3.64
CA GLY A 109 0.27 -6.14 4.98
C GLY A 109 1.61 -5.46 5.23
N GLY A 110 2.29 -4.95 4.18
CA GLY A 110 3.55 -4.22 4.27
C GLY A 110 4.75 -5.08 4.68
N VAL A 111 5.84 -4.40 5.06
CA VAL A 111 7.04 -5.08 5.58
C VAL A 111 6.75 -5.80 6.90
N GLN A 112 5.75 -5.37 7.65
CA GLN A 112 5.28 -6.02 8.88
C GLN A 112 4.78 -7.45 8.62
N ALA A 113 4.29 -7.73 7.39
CA ALA A 113 3.84 -9.06 7.00
C ALA A 113 4.98 -10.10 6.87
N LEU A 114 6.23 -9.70 7.00
CA LEU A 114 7.35 -10.65 7.13
C LEU A 114 7.19 -11.55 8.35
N ARG A 115 6.55 -11.08 9.42
CA ARG A 115 6.24 -11.90 10.59
C ARG A 115 5.26 -13.03 10.31
N ASN A 116 4.45 -12.95 9.24
CA ASN A 116 3.51 -13.99 8.86
C ASN A 116 4.21 -15.31 8.46
N PHE A 117 5.54 -15.29 8.30
CA PHE A 117 6.37 -16.44 7.96
C PHE A 117 7.20 -16.96 9.14
N ALA A 118 6.91 -16.51 10.36
CA ALA A 118 7.61 -16.90 11.59
C ALA A 118 6.65 -16.82 12.80
N ASP A 119 7.12 -17.24 13.96
CA ASP A 119 6.37 -17.10 15.21
C ASP A 119 6.52 -15.65 15.74
N VAL A 120 5.39 -14.95 15.92
CA VAL A 120 5.40 -13.56 16.38
C VAL A 120 5.76 -13.47 17.87
N ASP A 121 5.42 -14.46 18.66
CA ASP A 121 5.73 -14.47 20.10
C ASP A 121 7.23 -14.59 20.35
N ASP A 122 7.94 -15.36 19.52
CA ASP A 122 9.40 -15.42 19.53
C ASP A 122 10.02 -14.03 19.25
N PHE A 123 9.48 -13.28 18.29
CA PHE A 123 9.96 -11.93 18.01
C PHE A 123 9.66 -10.97 19.17
N ILE A 124 8.46 -11.03 19.75
CA ILE A 124 8.07 -10.19 20.89
C ILE A 124 8.99 -10.48 22.07
N ALA A 125 9.24 -11.75 22.37
CA ALA A 125 10.11 -12.17 23.47
C ALA A 125 11.58 -11.73 23.26
N ALA A 126 12.06 -11.74 22.00
CA ALA A 126 13.43 -11.35 21.69
C ALA A 126 13.64 -9.81 21.71
N VAL A 127 12.61 -9.02 21.38
CA VAL A 127 12.74 -7.57 21.16
C VAL A 127 12.35 -6.77 22.41
N TYR A 128 11.29 -7.18 23.11
CA TYR A 128 10.73 -6.39 24.20
C TYR A 128 11.14 -6.91 25.58
N ALA A 129 11.58 -6.00 26.44
CA ALA A 129 11.94 -6.32 27.82
C ALA A 129 10.74 -6.79 28.68
N ARG A 130 9.55 -6.44 28.27
CA ARG A 130 8.27 -6.79 28.92
C ARG A 130 7.27 -7.28 27.86
N PRO A 131 7.42 -8.53 27.37
CA PRO A 131 6.54 -9.13 26.35
C PRO A 131 5.05 -9.08 26.70
N GLU A 132 4.71 -9.22 27.98
CA GLU A 132 3.35 -9.24 28.51
C GLU A 132 2.55 -7.95 28.27
N TYR A 133 3.21 -6.84 27.92
CA TYR A 133 2.56 -5.58 27.58
C TYR A 133 2.27 -5.42 26.08
N ILE A 134 2.73 -6.36 25.27
CA ILE A 134 2.58 -6.28 23.83
C ILE A 134 1.40 -7.16 23.38
N ALA A 135 0.32 -6.53 22.93
CA ALA A 135 -0.81 -7.22 22.31
C ALA A 135 -0.70 -7.10 20.79
N ALA A 136 -0.48 -8.20 20.10
CA ALA A 136 -0.39 -8.26 18.66
C ALA A 136 -1.15 -9.47 18.11
N LEU A 137 -1.65 -9.37 16.86
CA LEU A 137 -2.11 -10.53 16.12
C LEU A 137 -0.91 -11.33 15.60
N GLU A 138 -1.07 -12.61 15.38
CA GLU A 138 -0.03 -13.47 14.78
C GLU A 138 0.41 -12.96 13.40
N THR A 139 -0.52 -12.36 12.65
CA THR A 139 -0.29 -11.90 11.30
C THR A 139 -0.51 -10.39 11.14
N SER A 140 0.16 -9.82 10.16
CA SER A 140 -0.14 -8.50 9.61
C SER A 140 -0.90 -8.67 8.32
N THR A 141 -2.10 -8.12 8.25
CA THR A 141 -3.03 -8.33 7.13
C THR A 141 -3.39 -7.02 6.44
N PRO A 142 -3.68 -7.06 5.11
CA PRO A 142 -4.17 -5.90 4.39
C PRO A 142 -5.58 -5.50 4.86
N ILE A 143 -5.96 -4.27 4.59
CA ILE A 143 -7.29 -3.73 4.93
C ILE A 143 -8.41 -4.51 4.26
N SER A 144 -8.19 -4.95 3.02
CA SER A 144 -9.17 -5.73 2.24
C SER A 144 -9.53 -7.10 2.83
N ALA A 145 -8.71 -7.63 3.75
CA ALA A 145 -9.04 -8.84 4.51
C ALA A 145 -10.13 -8.61 5.57
N HIS A 146 -10.41 -7.36 5.92
CA HIS A 146 -11.33 -6.99 7.01
C HIS A 146 -12.57 -6.25 6.53
N VAL A 147 -12.46 -5.43 5.48
CA VAL A 147 -13.56 -4.62 4.94
C VAL A 147 -13.47 -4.50 3.41
N PRO A 148 -14.60 -4.27 2.71
CA PRO A 148 -14.57 -3.93 1.29
C PRO A 148 -13.81 -2.63 1.03
N VAL A 149 -12.92 -2.65 0.04
CA VAL A 149 -12.12 -1.51 -0.40
C VAL A 149 -12.55 -1.08 -1.80
N ASP A 150 -12.78 0.21 -2.01
CA ASP A 150 -13.26 0.73 -3.29
C ASP A 150 -12.12 0.93 -4.30
N PHE A 151 -10.90 1.19 -3.82
CA PHE A 151 -9.71 1.32 -4.66
C PHE A 151 -8.42 1.09 -3.85
N GLU A 152 -7.38 0.53 -4.49
CA GLU A 152 -6.05 0.31 -3.90
C GLU A 152 -4.99 1.15 -4.63
N LEU A 153 -4.36 2.09 -3.92
CA LEU A 153 -3.19 2.81 -4.40
C LEU A 153 -1.92 2.17 -3.82
N ARG A 154 -1.19 1.46 -4.66
CA ARG A 154 -0.02 0.69 -4.27
C ARG A 154 1.26 1.54 -4.25
N GLY A 155 2.26 1.10 -3.51
CA GLY A 155 3.59 1.71 -3.41
C GLY A 155 4.15 1.67 -2.00
N CYS A 156 5.49 1.75 -1.86
CA CYS A 156 6.15 1.89 -0.57
C CYS A 156 7.32 2.90 -0.69
N PRO A 157 7.00 4.19 -0.45
CA PRO A 157 5.67 4.80 -0.35
C PRO A 157 4.95 4.92 -1.70
N ILE A 158 3.72 5.43 -1.69
CA ILE A 158 2.92 5.73 -2.89
C ILE A 158 3.57 6.82 -3.75
N ASP A 159 3.20 6.88 -5.03
CA ASP A 159 3.61 7.99 -5.92
C ASP A 159 2.68 9.21 -5.74
N ARG A 160 3.25 10.39 -5.59
CA ARG A 160 2.54 11.66 -5.38
C ARG A 160 1.54 11.97 -6.50
N ARG A 161 1.91 11.76 -7.76
CA ARG A 161 1.05 12.07 -8.91
C ARG A 161 -0.14 11.12 -8.97
N GLN A 162 0.08 9.84 -8.64
CA GLN A 162 -1.00 8.87 -8.56
C GLN A 162 -1.96 9.19 -7.40
N LEU A 163 -1.46 9.66 -6.27
CA LEU A 163 -2.30 10.09 -5.15
C LEU A 163 -3.21 11.25 -5.55
N ILE A 164 -2.66 12.28 -6.19
CA ILE A 164 -3.42 13.44 -6.68
C ILE A 164 -4.46 13.01 -7.73
N GLU A 165 -4.10 12.08 -8.61
CA GLU A 165 -5.05 11.49 -9.57
C GLU A 165 -6.20 10.79 -8.85
N VAL A 166 -5.92 9.97 -7.83
CA VAL A 166 -6.96 9.31 -7.04
C VAL A 166 -7.91 10.33 -6.41
N ILE A 167 -7.37 11.31 -5.69
CA ILE A 167 -8.20 12.33 -5.03
C ILE A 167 -9.05 13.09 -6.05
N THR A 168 -8.45 13.55 -7.15
CA THR A 168 -9.17 14.32 -8.18
C THR A 168 -10.20 13.48 -8.93
N ALA A 169 -9.94 12.20 -9.14
CA ALA A 169 -10.89 11.27 -9.74
C ALA A 169 -12.15 11.12 -8.88
N TYR A 170 -11.98 10.87 -7.58
CA TYR A 170 -13.11 10.74 -6.66
C TYR A 170 -13.90 12.05 -6.54
N LEU A 171 -13.24 13.21 -6.49
CA LEU A 171 -13.91 14.51 -6.52
C LEU A 171 -14.73 14.74 -7.79
N ALA A 172 -14.28 14.19 -8.91
CA ALA A 172 -14.97 14.28 -10.21
C ALA A 172 -15.99 13.15 -10.44
N GLY A 173 -16.15 12.22 -9.49
CA GLY A 173 -17.04 11.06 -9.62
C GLY A 173 -16.63 10.06 -10.73
N ARG A 174 -15.32 9.96 -11.02
CA ARG A 174 -14.76 9.06 -12.03
C ARG A 174 -13.80 8.04 -11.42
N THR A 175 -13.55 6.97 -12.14
CA THR A 175 -12.53 5.98 -11.75
C THR A 175 -11.13 6.56 -11.93
N PRO A 176 -10.21 6.39 -10.95
CA PRO A 176 -8.82 6.79 -11.09
C PRO A 176 -8.12 6.09 -12.26
N GLN A 177 -7.30 6.84 -13.01
CA GLN A 177 -6.52 6.31 -14.11
C GLN A 177 -5.06 6.11 -13.68
N ILE A 178 -4.80 4.95 -13.08
CA ILE A 178 -3.46 4.54 -12.64
C ILE A 178 -2.86 3.59 -13.68
N PRO A 179 -1.56 3.71 -14.03
CA PRO A 179 -0.90 2.78 -14.93
C PRO A 179 -1.01 1.34 -14.45
N ASP A 180 -1.34 0.39 -15.32
CA ASP A 180 -1.47 -1.04 -15.00
C ASP A 180 -0.34 -1.90 -15.60
N HIS A 181 0.65 -1.27 -16.24
CA HIS A 181 1.81 -1.94 -16.81
C HIS A 181 2.92 -2.21 -15.76
N SER A 182 3.92 -3.00 -16.15
CA SER A 182 5.07 -3.30 -15.28
C SER A 182 6.09 -2.16 -15.23
N VAL A 183 6.94 -2.16 -14.19
CA VAL A 183 8.07 -1.23 -14.03
C VAL A 183 9.03 -1.29 -15.23
N CYS A 184 9.13 -2.42 -15.92
CA CYS A 184 9.96 -2.53 -17.14
C CYS A 184 9.58 -1.52 -18.22
N PHE A 185 8.30 -1.15 -18.32
CA PHE A 185 7.86 -0.13 -19.27
C PHE A 185 8.45 1.24 -18.91
N GLU A 186 8.45 1.60 -17.65
CA GLU A 186 9.07 2.84 -17.15
C GLU A 186 10.58 2.84 -17.34
N CYS A 187 11.26 1.70 -17.10
CA CYS A 187 12.68 1.53 -17.40
C CYS A 187 12.99 1.86 -18.87
N LYS A 188 12.21 1.31 -19.79
CA LYS A 188 12.38 1.55 -21.24
C LYS A 188 12.12 2.99 -21.63
N ARG A 189 11.06 3.59 -21.11
CA ARG A 189 10.75 5.01 -21.36
C ARG A 189 11.85 5.94 -20.86
N ARG A 190 12.51 5.55 -19.75
CA ARG A 190 13.61 6.31 -19.15
C ARG A 190 14.94 6.10 -19.87
N GLY A 191 15.03 5.11 -20.77
CA GLY A 191 16.30 4.74 -21.44
C GLY A 191 17.28 4.04 -20.50
N THR A 192 16.79 3.45 -19.39
CA THR A 192 17.65 2.77 -18.41
C THR A 192 18.11 1.43 -18.96
N THR A 193 19.40 1.14 -18.81
CA THR A 193 19.96 -0.18 -19.12
C THR A 193 19.33 -1.25 -18.21
N CYS A 194 18.95 -2.37 -18.80
CA CYS A 194 18.37 -3.47 -18.02
C CYS A 194 19.44 -4.09 -17.12
N ILE A 195 19.28 -3.93 -15.82
CA ILE A 195 20.25 -4.36 -14.80
C ILE A 195 20.44 -5.88 -14.77
N THR A 196 19.39 -6.63 -15.06
CA THR A 196 19.46 -8.11 -15.14
C THR A 196 20.30 -8.54 -16.34
N VAL A 197 20.05 -7.94 -17.52
CA VAL A 197 20.79 -8.29 -18.76
C VAL A 197 22.25 -7.83 -18.69
N ALA A 198 22.49 -6.63 -18.19
CA ALA A 198 23.84 -6.05 -18.19
C ALA A 198 24.74 -6.58 -17.06
N HIS A 199 24.15 -6.94 -15.91
CA HIS A 199 24.92 -7.23 -14.70
C HIS A 199 24.45 -8.50 -13.96
N GLY A 200 23.49 -9.26 -14.49
CA GLY A 200 22.95 -10.45 -13.80
C GLY A 200 22.23 -10.14 -12.49
N THR A 201 21.89 -8.86 -12.22
CA THR A 201 21.26 -8.46 -10.95
C THR A 201 19.80 -8.89 -10.92
N PRO A 202 19.32 -9.59 -9.86
CA PRO A 202 17.92 -9.94 -9.71
C PRO A 202 17.03 -8.70 -9.72
N CYS A 203 15.91 -8.75 -10.46
CA CYS A 203 15.03 -7.60 -10.63
C CYS A 203 13.57 -8.04 -10.78
N LEU A 204 12.69 -7.62 -9.86
CA LEU A 204 11.25 -7.89 -9.91
C LEU A 204 10.47 -6.95 -10.84
N GLY A 205 11.16 -6.08 -11.60
CA GLY A 205 10.52 -5.13 -12.52
C GLY A 205 9.49 -5.73 -13.47
N PRO A 206 9.73 -6.91 -14.07
CA PRO A 206 8.77 -7.56 -14.98
C PRO A 206 7.41 -7.88 -14.35
N VAL A 207 7.39 -8.19 -13.06
CA VAL A 207 6.19 -8.64 -12.32
C VAL A 207 5.65 -7.59 -11.36
N THR A 208 6.29 -6.41 -11.29
CA THR A 208 5.92 -5.33 -10.37
C THR A 208 5.12 -4.25 -11.10
N HIS A 209 4.05 -3.77 -10.45
CA HIS A 209 3.22 -2.66 -10.92
C HIS A 209 4.02 -1.36 -11.03
N ALA A 210 3.81 -0.61 -12.11
CA ALA A 210 4.46 0.67 -12.37
C ALA A 210 3.95 1.79 -11.46
N GLY A 211 4.70 2.90 -11.41
CA GLY A 211 4.32 4.11 -10.70
C GLY A 211 5.50 4.85 -10.07
N CYS A 212 6.61 4.14 -9.81
CA CYS A 212 7.81 4.72 -9.19
C CYS A 212 8.77 5.40 -10.19
N GLY A 213 8.47 5.38 -11.50
CA GLY A 213 9.38 5.88 -12.54
C GLY A 213 10.66 5.05 -12.69
N ALA A 214 10.64 3.78 -12.27
CA ALA A 214 11.78 2.85 -12.33
C ALA A 214 13.06 3.40 -11.65
N ILE A 215 12.89 4.01 -10.48
CA ILE A 215 13.99 4.69 -9.77
C ILE A 215 15.13 3.72 -9.43
N CYS A 216 14.85 2.51 -8.92
CA CYS A 216 15.91 1.56 -8.55
C CYS A 216 16.79 1.16 -9.74
N PRO A 217 16.25 0.73 -10.89
CA PRO A 217 17.07 0.44 -12.08
C PRO A 217 17.87 1.66 -12.58
N ALA A 218 17.33 2.86 -12.47
CA ALA A 218 18.03 4.07 -12.86
C ALA A 218 19.30 4.35 -12.05
N TYR A 219 19.36 3.80 -10.83
CA TYR A 219 20.54 3.88 -9.94
C TYR A 219 21.31 2.55 -9.85
N GLY A 220 21.21 1.69 -10.87
CA GLY A 220 21.96 0.44 -10.94
C GLY A 220 21.52 -0.63 -9.95
N ARG A 221 20.26 -0.61 -9.49
CA ARG A 221 19.68 -1.61 -8.57
C ARG A 221 18.52 -2.35 -9.22
N GLY A 222 18.35 -3.64 -8.90
CA GLY A 222 17.15 -4.36 -9.28
C GLY A 222 15.90 -3.80 -8.62
N CYS A 223 14.73 -4.02 -9.23
CA CYS A 223 13.44 -3.67 -8.61
C CYS A 223 13.16 -4.60 -7.42
N TYR A 224 12.73 -4.02 -6.30
CA TYR A 224 12.40 -4.75 -5.06
C TYR A 224 10.91 -5.06 -4.90
N GLY A 225 10.08 -4.80 -5.90
CA GLY A 225 8.66 -5.12 -5.84
C GLY A 225 7.81 -4.24 -4.94
N CYS A 226 8.28 -3.05 -4.54
CA CYS A 226 7.60 -2.22 -3.55
C CYS A 226 6.23 -1.67 -4.00
N PHE A 227 5.94 -1.64 -5.32
CA PHE A 227 4.62 -1.30 -5.87
C PHE A 227 3.69 -2.52 -6.02
N GLY A 228 4.11 -3.68 -5.48
CA GLY A 228 3.31 -4.90 -5.51
C GLY A 228 3.21 -5.55 -6.90
N PRO A 229 2.48 -6.66 -7.01
CA PRO A 229 2.34 -7.36 -8.27
C PRO A 229 1.61 -6.53 -9.31
N SER A 230 2.05 -6.63 -10.57
CA SER A 230 1.31 -6.07 -11.72
C SER A 230 -0.02 -6.81 -11.90
N SER A 231 -0.93 -6.27 -12.70
CA SER A 231 -2.27 -6.84 -12.91
C SER A 231 -2.26 -8.27 -13.49
N ARG A 232 -1.20 -8.65 -14.19
CA ARG A 232 -1.01 -9.99 -14.77
C ARG A 232 0.47 -10.41 -14.67
N PRO A 233 0.97 -10.70 -13.45
CA PRO A 233 2.36 -11.05 -13.25
C PRO A 233 2.62 -12.48 -13.73
N ASN A 234 3.58 -12.69 -14.61
CA ASN A 234 4.03 -14.02 -14.98
C ASN A 234 5.10 -14.51 -13.99
N LEU A 235 4.66 -14.94 -12.82
CA LEU A 235 5.55 -15.37 -11.74
C LEU A 235 6.30 -16.67 -12.09
N ARG A 236 5.66 -17.63 -12.76
CA ARG A 236 6.33 -18.87 -13.20
C ARG A 236 7.53 -18.56 -14.09
N SER A 237 7.37 -17.69 -15.08
CA SER A 237 8.48 -17.27 -15.95
C SER A 237 9.55 -16.51 -15.17
N MET A 238 9.16 -15.68 -14.22
CA MET A 238 10.08 -14.91 -13.39
C MET A 238 10.93 -15.83 -12.50
N VAL A 239 10.30 -16.79 -11.81
CA VAL A 239 10.99 -17.80 -10.99
C VAL A 239 11.94 -18.63 -11.83
N ALA A 240 11.48 -19.13 -13.00
CA ALA A 240 12.34 -19.89 -13.92
C ALA A 240 13.54 -19.07 -14.41
N GLN A 241 13.38 -17.75 -14.61
CA GLN A 241 14.50 -16.88 -14.96
C GLN A 241 15.50 -16.76 -13.82
N LEU A 242 15.05 -16.49 -12.60
CA LEU A 242 15.92 -16.37 -11.42
C LEU A 242 16.71 -17.64 -11.15
N ARG A 243 16.10 -18.83 -11.38
CA ARG A 243 16.81 -20.11 -11.33
C ARG A 243 17.90 -20.23 -12.39
N ARG A 244 17.60 -19.86 -13.64
CA ARG A 244 18.63 -19.85 -14.72
C ARG A 244 19.79 -18.91 -14.41
N ASP A 245 19.50 -17.83 -13.68
CA ASP A 245 20.50 -16.87 -13.21
C ASP A 245 21.29 -17.38 -11.99
N GLY A 246 21.04 -18.63 -11.55
CA GLY A 246 21.80 -19.32 -10.49
C GLY A 246 21.31 -19.06 -9.07
N MET A 247 20.12 -18.48 -8.88
CA MET A 247 19.56 -18.25 -7.55
C MET A 247 19.03 -19.53 -6.92
N SER A 248 19.31 -19.75 -5.64
CA SER A 248 18.68 -20.80 -4.86
C SER A 248 17.20 -20.52 -4.59
N GLU A 249 16.39 -21.58 -4.36
CA GLU A 249 14.97 -21.44 -4.02
C GLU A 249 14.76 -20.52 -2.80
N ARG A 250 15.62 -20.65 -1.81
CA ARG A 250 15.59 -19.80 -0.61
C ARG A 250 15.83 -18.33 -0.93
N ASP A 251 16.73 -18.00 -1.86
CA ASP A 251 17.01 -16.64 -2.25
C ASP A 251 15.90 -16.07 -3.15
N ILE A 252 15.30 -16.92 -4.01
CA ILE A 252 14.11 -16.55 -4.79
C ILE A 252 12.97 -16.20 -3.85
N GLN A 253 12.66 -17.00 -2.84
CA GLN A 253 11.64 -16.69 -1.84
C GLN A 253 11.95 -15.36 -1.13
N ARG A 254 13.19 -15.10 -0.73
CA ARG A 254 13.61 -13.86 -0.08
C ARG A 254 13.41 -12.63 -0.95
N VAL A 255 13.64 -12.72 -2.25
CA VAL A 255 13.44 -11.62 -3.19
C VAL A 255 11.97 -11.21 -3.26
N PHE A 256 11.03 -12.15 -3.16
CA PHE A 256 9.60 -11.87 -3.12
C PHE A 256 9.07 -11.51 -1.73
N ARG A 257 9.74 -11.95 -0.66
CA ARG A 257 9.38 -11.65 0.73
C ARG A 257 9.97 -10.32 1.17
N THR A 258 9.46 -9.22 0.61
CA THR A 258 9.89 -7.85 0.94
C THR A 258 8.69 -6.99 1.33
N PHE A 259 8.37 -5.97 0.56
CA PHE A 259 7.32 -4.98 0.89
C PHE A 259 5.89 -5.50 0.70
N ASN A 260 5.70 -6.49 -0.17
CA ASN A 260 4.41 -7.06 -0.53
C ASN A 260 4.38 -8.59 -0.34
N ALA A 261 5.08 -9.08 0.68
CA ALA A 261 5.26 -10.51 0.92
C ALA A 261 3.95 -11.28 1.08
N ALA A 262 2.92 -10.66 1.66
CA ALA A 262 1.61 -11.27 1.86
C ALA A 262 0.60 -10.99 0.73
N SER A 263 1.01 -10.33 -0.38
CA SER A 263 0.13 -10.31 -1.56
C SER A 263 -0.06 -11.74 -2.08
N PRO A 264 -1.28 -12.14 -2.48
CA PRO A 264 -1.55 -13.51 -2.91
C PRO A 264 -0.60 -13.99 -4.01
N GLU A 265 -0.28 -13.11 -4.96
CA GLU A 265 0.59 -13.42 -6.09
C GLU A 265 2.03 -13.70 -5.63
N TYR A 266 2.62 -12.85 -4.77
CA TYR A 266 4.00 -13.07 -4.30
C TYR A 266 4.10 -14.19 -3.27
N ALA A 267 3.08 -14.37 -2.44
CA ALA A 267 3.01 -15.49 -1.50
C ALA A 267 3.01 -16.84 -2.23
N SER A 268 2.32 -16.95 -3.37
CA SER A 268 2.26 -18.19 -4.19
C SER A 268 3.61 -18.64 -4.77
N VAL A 269 4.63 -17.77 -4.76
CA VAL A 269 5.99 -18.15 -5.20
C VAL A 269 6.57 -19.26 -4.32
N SER A 270 6.20 -19.32 -3.04
CA SER A 270 6.62 -20.41 -2.15
C SER A 270 6.05 -21.77 -2.59
N ASP A 271 4.83 -21.79 -3.13
CA ASP A 271 4.17 -22.99 -3.62
C ASP A 271 4.80 -23.46 -4.96
N LEU A 272 5.09 -22.51 -5.85
CA LEU A 272 5.80 -22.79 -7.11
C LEU A 272 7.19 -23.41 -6.88
N ALA A 273 7.88 -22.98 -5.83
CA ALA A 273 9.16 -23.54 -5.44
C ALA A 273 9.04 -25.00 -4.92
N ALA A 274 7.94 -25.34 -4.27
CA ALA A 274 7.68 -26.68 -3.74
C ALA A 274 7.21 -27.69 -4.83
N GLU A 275 6.36 -27.24 -5.76
CA GLU A 275 5.83 -28.11 -6.85
C GLU A 275 6.93 -28.68 -7.75
N GLU A 276 7.97 -27.89 -8.07
CA GLU A 276 9.04 -28.33 -8.95
C GLU A 276 10.10 -29.20 -8.27
N GLN A 277 10.25 -29.11 -6.94
CA GLN A 277 11.08 -30.05 -6.18
C GLN A 277 10.52 -31.48 -6.20
N GLN A 278 9.23 -31.65 -6.47
CA GLN A 278 8.54 -32.95 -6.54
C GLN A 278 8.47 -33.50 -7.98
N SER A 279 8.84 -32.72 -8.99
CA SER A 279 8.86 -33.17 -10.38
C SER A 279 10.16 -33.92 -10.64
N PRO A 280 10.13 -35.16 -11.17
CA PRO A 280 11.35 -35.90 -11.50
C PRO A 280 12.15 -35.14 -12.57
N PRO A 281 13.51 -35.24 -12.56
CA PRO A 281 14.34 -34.63 -13.59
C PRO A 281 14.00 -35.23 -14.97
N ALA A 282 13.79 -34.36 -15.95
CA ALA A 282 13.50 -34.71 -17.33
C ALA A 282 14.73 -35.30 -18.02
#